data_682387e20665a2aaa4edfeae189a1098
#
_entry.id   682387e20665a2aaa4edfeae189a1098
#
_cell.length_a   1.000
_cell.length_b   1.000
_cell.length_c   1.000
_cell.angle_alpha   90.00
_cell.angle_beta   90.00
_cell.angle_gamma   90.00
#
_symmetry.space_group_name_H-M   'P 1'
#
loop_
_entity.id
_entity.type
_entity.pdbx_description
1 polymer ?
#
loop_
_entity_poly.entity_id
_entity_poly.type
_entity_poly.pdbx_seq_one_letter_code
_entity_poly.pdbx_strand_id
1 'polypeptide(L)'
;AFGALTAELRRAEANQHDVETLLPRLVRARGFGDADDIAAVLHYRLARATARPAGAGRARRTPRLIVGLIPEATGTMGSEFRQALTERRDLIETRADTLLDTALTEKQAWTRALGTTPKDAKTAATWRRLARTVASYRDRYDLTDPTPLGTPAAEDDAQKIDAARARVARYSGR
;
A
#
# COMPACT_ATOMS: atom_id res chain seq x y z
N ALA A 1 17.78 -21.15 -9.13
CA ALA A 1 16.39 -20.93 -8.68
C ALA A 1 16.23 -20.50 -7.20
N PHE A 2 17.27 -20.59 -6.34
CA PHE A 2 17.15 -20.19 -4.92
C PHE A 2 16.71 -18.73 -4.72
N GLY A 3 17.21 -17.78 -5.51
CA GLY A 3 16.80 -16.38 -5.41
C GLY A 3 15.30 -16.15 -5.62
N ALA A 4 14.73 -16.84 -6.59
CA ALA A 4 13.30 -16.78 -6.87
C ALA A 4 12.47 -17.38 -5.71
N LEU A 5 12.90 -18.51 -5.16
CA LEU A 5 12.24 -19.11 -4.00
C LEU A 5 12.31 -18.21 -2.77
N THR A 6 13.47 -17.59 -2.50
CA THR A 6 13.64 -16.66 -1.37
C THR A 6 12.74 -15.43 -1.52
N ALA A 7 12.65 -14.86 -2.72
CA ALA A 7 11.75 -13.74 -3.01
C ALA A 7 10.29 -14.12 -2.79
N GLU A 8 9.89 -15.31 -3.21
CA GLU A 8 8.53 -15.80 -3.04
C GLU A 8 8.20 -16.10 -1.58
N LEU A 9 9.15 -16.63 -0.78
CA LEU A 9 8.99 -16.81 0.67
C LEU A 9 8.74 -15.46 1.36
N ARG A 10 9.56 -14.46 1.07
CA ARG A 10 9.37 -13.10 1.61
C ARG A 10 8.04 -12.49 1.18
N ARG A 11 7.61 -12.72 -0.06
CA ARG A 11 6.30 -12.29 -0.55
C ARG A 11 5.16 -12.97 0.22
N ALA A 12 5.28 -14.27 0.47
CA ALA A 12 4.29 -15.03 1.24
C ALA A 12 4.19 -14.52 2.68
N GLU A 13 5.31 -14.29 3.35
CA GLU A 13 5.36 -13.69 4.69
C GLU A 13 4.71 -12.29 4.72
N ALA A 14 5.05 -11.44 3.76
CA ALA A 14 4.47 -10.10 3.64
C ALA A 14 2.94 -10.16 3.41
N ASN A 15 2.43 -11.23 2.79
CA ASN A 15 0.99 -11.50 2.64
C ASN A 15 0.39 -12.32 3.80
N GLN A 16 1.15 -12.45 4.91
CA GLN A 16 0.71 -13.08 6.16
C GLN A 16 0.45 -14.58 6.08
N HIS A 17 1.08 -15.26 5.14
CA HIS A 17 1.12 -16.72 5.17
C HIS A 17 2.12 -17.18 6.24
N ASP A 18 1.72 -18.14 7.04
CA ASP A 18 2.62 -18.85 7.96
C ASP A 18 3.56 -19.76 7.16
N VAL A 19 4.70 -19.20 6.75
CA VAL A 19 5.68 -19.87 5.90
C VAL A 19 6.38 -20.99 6.66
N GLU A 20 6.57 -20.86 7.96
CA GLU A 20 7.20 -21.87 8.80
C GLU A 20 6.41 -23.19 8.82
N THR A 21 5.08 -23.09 8.87
CA THR A 21 4.18 -24.25 8.77
C THR A 21 3.96 -24.69 7.32
N LEU A 22 3.89 -23.74 6.38
CA LEU A 22 3.55 -24.01 4.99
C LEU A 22 4.66 -24.73 4.25
N LEU A 23 5.91 -24.29 4.37
CA LEU A 23 7.05 -24.82 3.63
C LEU A 23 7.29 -26.30 3.90
N PRO A 24 7.33 -26.80 5.16
CA PRO A 24 7.45 -28.23 5.43
C PRO A 24 6.30 -29.06 4.85
N ARG A 25 5.09 -28.52 4.81
CA ARG A 25 3.93 -29.19 4.19
C ARG A 25 4.12 -29.34 2.67
N LEU A 26 4.62 -28.28 2.00
CA LEU A 26 4.87 -28.30 0.56
C LEU A 26 6.02 -29.25 0.19
N VAL A 27 7.03 -29.39 1.08
CA VAL A 27 8.11 -30.35 0.92
C VAL A 27 7.58 -31.79 0.99
N ARG A 28 6.69 -32.08 1.96
CA ARG A 28 6.12 -33.43 2.18
C ARG A 28 5.01 -33.79 1.21
N ALA A 29 4.34 -32.82 0.59
CA ALA A 29 3.12 -33.03 -0.22
C ALA A 29 3.37 -33.90 -1.46
N ARG A 30 4.56 -33.89 -2.01
CA ARG A 30 4.96 -34.70 -3.17
C ARG A 30 6.49 -34.81 -3.23
N GLY A 31 7.00 -36.00 -3.60
CA GLY A 31 8.43 -36.22 -3.78
C GLY A 31 9.09 -35.29 -4.83
N PHE A 32 10.39 -35.33 -4.88
CA PHE A 32 11.23 -34.54 -5.80
C PHE A 32 12.04 -35.45 -6.75
N GLY A 33 11.65 -36.74 -6.86
CA GLY A 33 12.41 -37.73 -7.61
C GLY A 33 12.65 -37.38 -9.09
N ASP A 34 11.72 -36.64 -9.68
CA ASP A 34 11.79 -36.22 -11.10
C ASP A 34 12.15 -34.73 -11.24
N ALA A 35 12.68 -34.10 -10.21
CA ALA A 35 12.95 -32.66 -10.20
C ALA A 35 14.42 -32.35 -10.48
N ASP A 36 14.72 -31.75 -11.61
CA ASP A 36 16.06 -31.23 -11.93
C ASP A 36 16.46 -30.06 -11.02
N ASP A 37 15.48 -29.26 -10.54
CA ASP A 37 15.68 -28.14 -9.64
C ASP A 37 14.60 -28.11 -8.55
N ILE A 38 14.98 -28.58 -7.36
CA ILE A 38 14.08 -28.61 -6.19
C ILE A 38 13.61 -27.22 -5.79
N ALA A 39 14.47 -26.19 -5.90
CA ALA A 39 14.11 -24.82 -5.55
C ALA A 39 13.06 -24.24 -6.51
N ALA A 40 13.14 -24.57 -7.80
CA ALA A 40 12.12 -24.18 -8.78
C ALA A 40 10.78 -24.86 -8.50
N VAL A 41 10.78 -26.14 -8.15
CA VAL A 41 9.56 -26.89 -7.78
C VAL A 41 8.93 -26.29 -6.51
N LEU A 42 9.73 -25.99 -5.49
CA LEU A 42 9.24 -25.37 -4.27
C LEU A 42 8.71 -23.96 -4.51
N HIS A 43 9.39 -23.16 -5.33
CA HIS A 43 8.90 -21.84 -5.76
C HIS A 43 7.51 -21.95 -6.40
N TYR A 44 7.35 -22.86 -7.36
CA TYR A 44 6.05 -23.07 -8.03
C TYR A 44 4.96 -23.53 -7.05
N ARG A 45 5.27 -24.50 -6.17
CA ARG A 45 4.31 -24.98 -5.15
C ARG A 45 3.92 -23.87 -4.19
N LEU A 46 4.88 -23.07 -3.74
CA LEU A 46 4.66 -21.95 -2.83
C LEU A 46 3.81 -20.87 -3.50
N ALA A 47 4.17 -20.43 -4.71
CA ALA A 47 3.42 -19.45 -5.47
C ALA A 47 1.95 -19.88 -5.66
N ARG A 48 1.72 -21.18 -5.97
CA ARG A 48 0.37 -21.72 -6.11
C ARG A 48 -0.39 -21.80 -4.78
N ALA A 49 0.27 -22.17 -3.70
CA ALA A 49 -0.35 -22.25 -2.37
C ALA A 49 -0.70 -20.88 -1.80
N THR A 50 0.07 -19.85 -2.16
CA THR A 50 -0.09 -18.47 -1.72
C THR A 50 -0.76 -17.56 -2.77
N ALA A 51 -1.23 -18.12 -3.89
CA ALA A 51 -1.95 -17.39 -4.93
C ALA A 51 -3.24 -16.71 -4.40
N ARG A 52 -3.82 -17.26 -3.32
CA ARG A 52 -4.93 -16.65 -2.59
C ARG A 52 -4.40 -16.06 -1.28
N PRO A 53 -4.80 -14.83 -0.91
CA PRO A 53 -4.43 -14.26 0.38
C PRO A 53 -4.78 -15.21 1.53
N ALA A 54 -3.92 -15.26 2.56
CA ALA A 54 -4.20 -16.03 3.76
C ALA A 54 -5.57 -15.61 4.33
N GLY A 55 -6.45 -16.58 4.58
CA GLY A 55 -7.80 -16.31 5.09
C GLY A 55 -8.84 -15.92 4.04
N ALA A 56 -8.67 -16.31 2.77
CA ALA A 56 -9.60 -16.03 1.66
C ALA A 56 -11.05 -16.55 1.85
N GLY A 57 -11.40 -17.10 3.03
CA GLY A 57 -12.77 -17.42 3.43
C GLY A 57 -13.45 -16.34 4.30
N ARG A 58 -12.71 -15.31 4.75
CA ARG A 58 -13.26 -14.12 5.40
C ARG A 58 -13.26 -12.97 4.40
N ALA A 59 -14.34 -12.21 4.35
CA ALA A 59 -14.49 -11.04 3.50
C ALA A 59 -13.17 -10.26 3.45
N ARG A 60 -12.67 -9.99 2.23
CA ARG A 60 -11.47 -9.18 1.99
C ARG A 60 -11.65 -7.85 2.73
N ARG A 61 -11.09 -7.73 3.92
CA ARG A 61 -10.93 -6.40 4.50
C ARG A 61 -9.92 -5.70 3.62
N THR A 62 -10.39 -4.70 2.90
CA THR A 62 -9.50 -3.77 2.20
C THR A 62 -8.48 -3.27 3.23
N PRO A 63 -7.18 -3.44 3.02
CA PRO A 63 -6.19 -3.00 3.98
C PRO A 63 -6.40 -1.51 4.26
N ARG A 64 -6.34 -1.14 5.53
CA ARG A 64 -6.35 0.27 5.92
C ARG A 64 -5.12 0.94 5.29
N LEU A 65 -5.31 2.10 4.71
CA LEU A 65 -4.23 2.85 4.08
C LEU A 65 -3.88 4.06 4.95
N ILE A 66 -2.60 4.21 5.26
CA ILE A 66 -2.04 5.42 5.85
C ILE A 66 -2.07 6.50 4.77
N VAL A 67 -2.65 7.65 5.07
CA VAL A 67 -2.89 8.77 4.14
C VAL A 67 -3.49 8.37 2.78
N GLY A 68 -4.19 7.24 2.72
CA GLY A 68 -4.83 6.72 1.50
C GLY A 68 -3.87 6.07 0.49
N LEU A 69 -2.59 5.94 0.78
CA LEU A 69 -1.56 5.43 -0.14
C LEU A 69 -0.86 4.16 0.37
N ILE A 70 -0.40 4.17 1.61
CA ILE A 70 0.51 3.16 2.15
C ILE A 70 -0.31 2.11 2.90
N PRO A 71 -0.26 0.82 2.52
CA PRO A 71 -0.92 -0.23 3.30
C PRO A 71 -0.40 -0.28 4.73
N GLU A 72 -1.30 -0.25 5.70
CA GLU A 72 -0.96 -0.43 7.11
C GLU A 72 -0.49 -1.88 7.33
N ALA A 73 0.61 -2.05 8.04
CA ALA A 73 1.09 -3.38 8.39
C ALA A 73 0.11 -4.06 9.35
N THR A 74 -0.39 -5.21 8.93
CA THR A 74 -1.34 -6.02 9.70
C THR A 74 -0.76 -7.41 9.84
N GLY A 75 -0.52 -7.88 11.04
CA GLY A 75 0.02 -9.22 11.27
C GLY A 75 0.44 -9.41 12.71
N THR A 76 0.84 -10.64 13.02
CA THR A 76 1.42 -10.95 14.32
C THR A 76 2.82 -10.37 14.36
N MET A 77 3.05 -9.43 15.28
CA MET A 77 4.33 -8.75 15.45
C MET A 77 4.58 -8.45 16.92
N GLY A 78 5.84 -8.39 17.31
CA GLY A 78 6.25 -8.02 18.68
C GLY A 78 5.73 -6.61 19.06
N SER A 79 5.60 -6.37 20.35
CA SER A 79 5.08 -5.10 20.89
C SER A 79 5.92 -3.89 20.47
N GLU A 80 7.23 -3.99 20.56
CA GLU A 80 8.17 -2.92 20.18
C GLU A 80 8.06 -2.56 18.70
N PHE A 81 8.00 -3.58 17.82
CA PHE A 81 7.87 -3.36 16.39
C PHE A 81 6.51 -2.72 16.04
N ARG A 82 5.44 -3.15 16.71
CA ARG A 82 4.11 -2.55 16.57
C ARG A 82 4.10 -1.09 17.02
N GLN A 83 4.76 -0.78 18.12
CA GLN A 83 4.89 0.59 18.61
C GLN A 83 5.63 1.45 17.59
N ALA A 84 6.79 1.00 17.09
CA ALA A 84 7.56 1.73 16.10
C ALA A 84 6.77 2.01 14.80
N LEU A 85 5.98 1.02 14.34
CA LEU A 85 5.09 1.21 13.18
C LEU A 85 3.96 2.21 13.46
N THR A 86 3.43 2.22 14.67
CA THR A 86 2.40 3.18 15.09
C THR A 86 2.95 4.59 15.10
N GLU A 87 4.11 4.81 15.73
CA GLU A 87 4.79 6.09 15.76
C GLU A 87 5.11 6.61 14.35
N ARG A 88 5.61 5.72 13.48
CA ARG A 88 5.89 6.07 12.09
C ARG A 88 4.63 6.43 11.31
N ARG A 89 3.54 5.71 11.51
CA ARG A 89 2.23 6.05 10.93
C ARG A 89 1.81 7.44 11.35
N ASP A 90 1.87 7.75 12.63
CA ASP A 90 1.44 9.02 13.18
C ASP A 90 2.27 10.20 12.65
N LEU A 91 3.58 9.98 12.44
CA LEU A 91 4.45 10.96 11.77
C LEU A 91 4.06 11.18 10.30
N ILE A 92 3.73 10.12 9.55
CA ILE A 92 3.28 10.22 8.16
C ILE A 92 1.94 10.97 8.08
N GLU A 93 1.00 10.67 8.97
CA GLU A 93 -0.30 11.35 9.05
C GLU A 93 -0.12 12.85 9.37
N THR A 94 0.74 13.19 10.34
CA THR A 94 1.07 14.58 10.69
C THR A 94 1.72 15.33 9.53
N ARG A 95 2.69 14.69 8.84
CA ARG A 95 3.31 15.28 7.64
C ARG A 95 2.28 15.57 6.56
N ALA A 96 1.36 14.66 6.31
CA ALA A 96 0.30 14.85 5.31
C ALA A 96 -0.63 16.02 5.64
N ASP A 97 -0.94 16.24 6.92
CA ASP A 97 -1.68 17.42 7.36
C ASP A 97 -0.90 18.70 7.10
N THR A 98 0.37 18.74 7.49
CA THR A 98 1.25 19.89 7.26
C THR A 98 1.36 20.24 5.77
N LEU A 99 1.57 19.22 4.91
CA LEU A 99 1.66 19.41 3.46
C LEU A 99 0.38 20.02 2.87
N LEU A 100 -0.77 19.52 3.29
CA LEU A 100 -2.05 20.08 2.83
C LEU A 100 -2.27 21.51 3.33
N ASP A 101 -2.02 21.76 4.62
CA ASP A 101 -2.22 23.07 5.21
C ASP A 101 -1.30 24.13 4.58
N THR A 102 -0.04 23.78 4.34
CA THR A 102 0.90 24.63 3.59
C THR A 102 0.38 24.93 2.19
N ALA A 103 -0.02 23.88 1.45
CA ALA A 103 -0.52 24.05 0.08
C ALA A 103 -1.77 24.93 -0.01
N LEU A 104 -2.67 24.83 0.95
CA LEU A 104 -3.87 25.66 1.03
C LEU A 104 -3.54 27.11 1.40
N THR A 105 -2.65 27.33 2.35
CA THR A 105 -2.21 28.66 2.80
C THR A 105 -1.48 29.39 1.67
N GLU A 106 -0.61 28.70 0.94
CA GLU A 106 0.13 29.22 -0.20
C GLU A 106 -0.71 29.32 -1.48
N LYS A 107 -1.95 28.81 -1.45
CA LYS A 107 -2.85 28.76 -2.62
C LYS A 107 -2.21 28.08 -3.82
N GLN A 108 -1.49 26.99 -3.60
CA GLN A 108 -0.82 26.26 -4.66
C GLN A 108 -1.80 25.87 -5.78
N ALA A 109 -1.35 25.98 -7.04
CA ALA A 109 -2.24 25.87 -8.20
C ALA A 109 -3.06 24.57 -8.25
N TRP A 110 -2.46 23.44 -7.86
CA TRP A 110 -3.12 22.14 -7.86
C TRP A 110 -4.30 22.04 -6.87
N THR A 111 -4.32 22.85 -5.79
CA THR A 111 -5.41 22.82 -4.79
C THR A 111 -6.72 23.32 -5.37
N ARG A 112 -6.67 24.24 -6.35
CA ARG A 112 -7.88 24.78 -7.01
C ARG A 112 -8.71 23.69 -7.68
N ALA A 113 -8.06 22.65 -8.22
CA ALA A 113 -8.75 21.55 -8.88
C ALA A 113 -9.43 20.57 -7.90
N LEU A 114 -9.14 20.67 -6.59
CA LEU A 114 -9.84 19.91 -5.54
C LEU A 114 -11.18 20.53 -5.14
N GLY A 115 -11.47 21.75 -5.62
CA GLY A 115 -12.63 22.51 -5.20
C GLY A 115 -12.43 23.22 -3.86
N THR A 116 -13.47 23.92 -3.42
CA THR A 116 -13.46 24.63 -2.12
C THR A 116 -13.78 23.67 -0.98
N THR A 117 -13.19 23.95 0.19
CA THR A 117 -13.52 23.20 1.41
C THR A 117 -15.02 23.30 1.71
N PRO A 118 -15.75 22.18 1.84
CA PRO A 118 -17.17 22.21 2.15
C PRO A 118 -17.45 22.87 3.51
N LYS A 119 -18.63 23.49 3.65
CA LYS A 119 -19.04 24.14 4.91
C LYS A 119 -19.54 23.14 5.95
N ASP A 120 -20.13 22.03 5.53
CA ASP A 120 -20.60 20.98 6.40
C ASP A 120 -19.41 20.19 7.00
N ALA A 121 -19.38 20.03 8.32
CA ALA A 121 -18.25 19.44 9.03
C ALA A 121 -17.93 18.00 8.58
N LYS A 122 -18.93 17.16 8.32
CA LYS A 122 -18.74 15.78 7.86
C LYS A 122 -18.16 15.72 6.46
N THR A 123 -18.68 16.54 5.57
CA THR A 123 -18.20 16.64 4.18
C THR A 123 -16.82 17.27 4.14
N ALA A 124 -16.54 18.29 4.97
CA ALA A 124 -15.21 18.90 5.11
C ALA A 124 -14.16 17.90 5.60
N ALA A 125 -14.48 17.07 6.59
CA ALA A 125 -13.58 16.03 7.08
C ALA A 125 -13.27 14.99 5.98
N THR A 126 -14.28 14.61 5.19
CA THR A 126 -14.09 13.70 4.07
C THR A 126 -13.23 14.33 2.98
N TRP A 127 -13.53 15.58 2.59
CA TRP A 127 -12.75 16.35 1.63
C TRP A 127 -11.29 16.47 2.08
N ARG A 128 -11.05 16.85 3.36
CA ARG A 128 -9.70 16.99 3.91
C ARG A 128 -8.93 15.66 3.85
N ARG A 129 -9.56 14.56 4.22
CA ARG A 129 -8.94 13.22 4.14
C ARG A 129 -8.51 12.90 2.70
N LEU A 130 -9.34 13.20 1.71
CA LEU A 130 -9.05 12.95 0.31
C LEU A 130 -7.98 13.91 -0.24
N ALA A 131 -8.04 15.18 0.13
CA ALA A 131 -7.04 16.19 -0.24
C ALA A 131 -5.64 15.84 0.29
N ARG A 132 -5.55 15.29 1.52
CA ARG A 132 -4.30 14.78 2.10
C ARG A 132 -3.69 13.65 1.28
N THR A 133 -4.51 12.77 0.72
CA THR A 133 -4.02 11.70 -0.18
C THR A 133 -3.32 12.30 -1.40
N VAL A 134 -3.89 13.34 -2.00
CA VAL A 134 -3.30 14.04 -3.14
C VAL A 134 -1.99 14.75 -2.72
N ALA A 135 -2.00 15.48 -1.60
CA ALA A 135 -0.81 16.15 -1.08
C ALA A 135 0.35 15.16 -0.83
N SER A 136 0.05 14.04 -0.20
CA SER A 136 1.04 12.98 0.08
C SER A 136 1.54 12.29 -1.19
N TYR A 137 0.70 12.10 -2.19
CA TYR A 137 1.12 11.60 -3.49
C TYR A 137 2.11 12.56 -4.14
N ARG A 138 1.81 13.86 -4.14
CA ARG A 138 2.68 14.89 -4.70
C ARG A 138 4.05 14.96 -4.01
N ASP A 139 4.06 14.93 -2.69
CA ASP A 139 5.29 14.92 -1.88
C ASP A 139 6.12 13.66 -2.14
N ARG A 140 5.50 12.50 -2.23
CA ARG A 140 6.20 11.23 -2.46
C ARG A 140 6.92 11.17 -3.81
N TYR A 141 6.35 11.80 -4.84
CA TYR A 141 6.86 11.75 -6.21
C TYR A 141 7.41 13.11 -6.68
N ASP A 142 7.66 14.02 -5.74
CA ASP A 142 8.25 15.35 -5.99
C ASP A 142 7.59 16.12 -7.14
N LEU A 143 6.24 16.13 -7.13
CA LEU A 143 5.47 16.75 -8.22
C LEU A 143 5.36 18.26 -8.02
N THR A 144 5.96 19.01 -8.94
CA THR A 144 5.87 20.48 -9.00
C THR A 144 4.82 21.00 -9.99
N ASP A 145 4.27 20.12 -10.82
CA ASP A 145 3.26 20.43 -11.84
C ASP A 145 2.00 21.08 -11.21
N PRO A 146 1.36 22.04 -11.86
CA PRO A 146 0.14 22.70 -11.36
C PRO A 146 -1.10 21.80 -11.32
N THR A 147 -1.08 20.65 -11.98
CA THR A 147 -2.18 19.68 -11.90
C THR A 147 -2.10 18.81 -10.65
N PRO A 148 -3.24 18.36 -10.07
CA PRO A 148 -3.24 17.60 -8.81
C PRO A 148 -2.39 16.33 -8.83
N LEU A 149 -2.34 15.62 -9.93
CA LEU A 149 -1.62 14.34 -10.05
C LEU A 149 -0.39 14.42 -10.96
N GLY A 150 0.01 15.62 -11.35
CA GLY A 150 1.10 15.82 -12.30
C GLY A 150 0.73 15.44 -13.74
N THR A 151 1.70 15.58 -14.63
CA THR A 151 1.60 15.08 -16.00
C THR A 151 1.73 13.55 -15.99
N PRO A 152 1.00 12.80 -16.80
CA PRO A 152 0.86 11.35 -16.67
C PRO A 152 2.09 10.59 -17.18
N ALA A 153 3.17 10.67 -16.46
CA ALA A 153 4.30 9.77 -16.63
C ALA A 153 4.55 9.03 -15.31
N ALA A 154 3.58 8.23 -14.88
CA ALA A 154 3.85 7.22 -13.86
C ALA A 154 4.79 6.19 -14.47
N GLU A 155 6.07 6.27 -14.12
CA GLU A 155 7.12 5.46 -14.74
C GLU A 155 7.13 4.04 -14.20
N ASP A 156 6.80 3.84 -12.92
CA ASP A 156 6.77 2.52 -12.29
C ASP A 156 5.36 2.09 -11.84
N ASP A 157 5.22 0.80 -11.55
CA ASP A 157 3.93 0.22 -11.16
C ASP A 157 3.46 0.71 -9.78
N ALA A 158 4.36 1.05 -8.86
CA ALA A 158 4.01 1.59 -7.55
C ALA A 158 3.41 2.98 -7.70
N GLN A 159 4.02 3.85 -8.54
CA GLN A 159 3.48 5.17 -8.84
C GLN A 159 2.12 5.09 -9.54
N LYS A 160 1.93 4.15 -10.48
CA LYS A 160 0.63 3.93 -11.14
C LYS A 160 -0.48 3.56 -10.15
N ILE A 161 -0.17 2.69 -9.18
CA ILE A 161 -1.12 2.29 -8.12
C ILE A 161 -1.46 3.48 -7.24
N ASP A 162 -0.48 4.25 -6.80
CA ASP A 162 -0.67 5.41 -5.94
C ASP A 162 -1.41 6.54 -6.68
N ALA A 163 -1.11 6.77 -7.96
CA ALA A 163 -1.84 7.71 -8.81
C ALA A 163 -3.31 7.30 -8.97
N ALA A 164 -3.60 6.01 -9.11
CA ALA A 164 -4.98 5.51 -9.16
C ALA A 164 -5.73 5.78 -7.85
N ARG A 165 -5.09 5.55 -6.69
CA ARG A 165 -5.64 5.84 -5.36
C ARG A 165 -5.91 7.34 -5.17
N ALA A 166 -4.95 8.19 -5.53
CA ALA A 166 -5.09 9.64 -5.45
C ALA A 166 -6.16 10.18 -6.43
N ARG A 167 -6.33 9.54 -7.60
CA ARG A 167 -7.39 9.88 -8.56
C ARG A 167 -8.77 9.63 -8.01
N VAL A 168 -9.00 8.48 -7.36
CA VAL A 168 -10.27 8.16 -6.69
C VAL A 168 -10.54 9.21 -5.61
N ALA A 169 -9.54 9.56 -4.81
CA ALA A 169 -9.64 10.59 -3.79
C ALA A 169 -10.10 11.94 -4.38
N ARG A 170 -9.56 12.35 -5.52
CA ARG A 170 -9.93 13.60 -6.20
C ARG A 170 -11.41 13.63 -6.64
N TYR A 171 -11.94 12.53 -7.14
CA TYR A 171 -13.32 12.49 -7.67
C TYR A 171 -14.40 12.32 -6.59
N SER A 172 -14.06 11.67 -5.47
CA SER A 172 -15.01 11.47 -4.36
C SER A 172 -15.24 12.73 -3.50
N GLY A 173 -14.51 13.80 -3.74
CA GLY A 173 -14.62 15.08 -3.04
C GLY A 173 -15.52 16.13 -3.73
N ARG A 174 -16.19 15.77 -4.84
CA ARG A 174 -17.11 16.66 -5.56
C ARG A 174 -18.56 16.45 -5.17
#